data_ecebc0699074194a43b8356ba63939f8
#
_entry.id   ecebc0699074194a43b8356ba63939f8
#
_cell.length_a   1.000
_cell.length_b   1.000
_cell.length_c   1.000
_cell.angle_alpha   90.00
_cell.angle_beta   90.00
_cell.angle_gamma   90.00
#
_symmetry.space_group_name_H-M   'P 1'
#
loop_
_entity.id
_entity.type
_entity.pdbx_description
1 polymer ?
#
loop_
_entity_poly.entity_id
_entity_poly.type
_entity_poly.pdbx_seq_one_letter_code
_entity_poly.pdbx_strand_id
1 'polypeptide(L)'
;MFEMRKRQQGRIEGPPQAPGHPRPNTCCLCWCGCCKCLWNEDRRERSERQTCKMDSIEATEEQHPTLDEVIAWSRSFEMMMRSPEGRDVFREFLRSEYSEENLMFWMACEELKKETNSSAIDEKARIIYEDYVSILSPKEVSLDSRVREVINQSLAEPSGTMYEEAQLQIYTLMHRDSFPRFLSSSVYRDLLNSKRVCLDT
;
A
#
# COMPACT_ATOMS: atom_id res chain seq x y z
N MET A 1 -38.72 -43.47 -37.50
CA MET A 1 -38.36 -44.79 -37.02
C MET A 1 -37.05 -44.59 -36.25
N PHE A 2 -37.26 -44.46 -34.90
CA PHE A 2 -36.80 -45.38 -33.90
C PHE A 2 -35.41 -45.01 -33.36
N GLU A 3 -35.11 -45.01 -32.15
CA GLU A 3 -35.66 -45.62 -30.94
C GLU A 3 -35.11 -44.94 -29.68
N MET A 4 -35.95 -44.75 -28.69
CA MET A 4 -35.58 -44.34 -27.35
C MET A 4 -34.78 -45.41 -26.64
N ARG A 5 -33.67 -45.08 -26.01
CA ARG A 5 -33.09 -45.90 -24.93
C ARG A 5 -32.96 -45.09 -23.66
N LYS A 6 -33.88 -45.33 -22.75
CA LYS A 6 -33.80 -45.06 -21.33
C LYS A 6 -32.55 -45.74 -20.75
N ARG A 7 -31.73 -45.05 -20.02
CA ARG A 7 -30.79 -45.65 -19.06
C ARG A 7 -30.97 -45.05 -17.69
N GLN A 8 -31.10 -45.96 -16.80
CA GLN A 8 -31.43 -45.93 -15.37
C GLN A 8 -30.51 -45.09 -14.55
N GLN A 9 -31.13 -44.48 -13.49
CA GLN A 9 -30.49 -43.91 -12.32
C GLN A 9 -29.69 -44.96 -11.56
N GLY A 10 -28.39 -44.74 -11.37
CA GLY A 10 -27.55 -45.37 -10.39
C GLY A 10 -27.30 -44.43 -9.22
N ARG A 11 -27.94 -44.70 -8.10
CA ARG A 11 -27.73 -44.09 -6.81
C ARG A 11 -26.41 -44.64 -6.26
N ILE A 12 -25.42 -43.79 -6.00
CA ILE A 12 -24.20 -44.14 -5.27
C ILE A 12 -24.18 -43.38 -3.96
N GLU A 13 -24.26 -44.15 -2.88
CA GLU A 13 -24.17 -43.67 -1.51
C GLU A 13 -22.73 -43.18 -1.20
N GLY A 14 -22.60 -42.05 -0.54
CA GLY A 14 -21.34 -41.47 -0.08
C GLY A 14 -20.85 -42.12 1.23
N PRO A 15 -19.56 -42.21 1.45
CA PRO A 15 -18.98 -42.67 2.72
C PRO A 15 -18.98 -41.55 3.78
N PRO A 16 -18.83 -41.89 5.08
CA PRO A 16 -19.18 -41.06 6.22
C PRO A 16 -18.13 -39.97 6.52
N GLN A 17 -18.65 -38.88 7.09
CA GLN A 17 -17.89 -37.72 7.58
C GLN A 17 -17.01 -38.10 8.78
N ALA A 18 -15.73 -37.75 8.72
CA ALA A 18 -14.82 -37.68 9.87
C ALA A 18 -14.74 -36.25 10.45
N PRO A 19 -14.50 -36.10 11.75
CA PRO A 19 -14.68 -34.85 12.47
C PRO A 19 -13.57 -33.83 12.20
N GLY A 20 -13.97 -32.56 12.20
CA GLY A 20 -13.16 -31.40 11.86
C GLY A 20 -11.96 -31.14 12.79
N HIS A 21 -10.83 -30.88 12.16
CA HIS A 21 -9.74 -30.16 12.80
C HIS A 21 -9.83 -28.67 12.42
N PRO A 22 -9.62 -27.74 13.36
CA PRO A 22 -9.56 -26.33 13.03
C PRO A 22 -8.28 -26.04 12.24
N ARG A 23 -8.44 -25.39 11.09
CA ARG A 23 -7.31 -24.88 10.28
C ARG A 23 -6.66 -23.72 11.01
N PRO A 24 -5.34 -23.64 11.11
CA PRO A 24 -4.68 -22.46 11.61
C PRO A 24 -4.87 -21.29 10.63
N ASN A 25 -5.27 -20.15 11.16
CA ASN A 25 -5.35 -18.88 10.45
C ASN A 25 -3.98 -18.54 9.85
N THR A 26 -3.90 -18.59 8.54
CA THR A 26 -2.75 -18.07 7.81
C THR A 26 -2.84 -16.55 7.91
N CYS A 27 -2.00 -15.97 8.74
CA CYS A 27 -1.85 -14.52 8.86
C CYS A 27 -1.30 -13.99 7.55
N CYS A 28 -2.07 -13.14 6.87
CA CYS A 28 -1.62 -12.40 5.71
C CYS A 28 -0.35 -11.63 6.05
N LEU A 29 0.67 -11.78 5.23
CA LEU A 29 1.87 -10.96 5.25
C LEU A 29 1.49 -9.51 4.90
N CYS A 30 1.08 -8.74 5.89
CA CYS A 30 0.91 -7.31 5.75
C CYS A 30 2.28 -6.63 5.80
N TRP A 31 2.75 -6.16 4.67
CA TRP A 31 3.96 -5.37 4.53
C TRP A 31 3.72 -3.87 4.82
N CYS A 32 2.86 -3.60 5.76
CA CYS A 32 2.57 -2.26 6.24
C CYS A 32 3.12 -2.18 7.67
N GLY A 33 4.12 -1.33 7.89
CA GLY A 33 4.85 -1.17 9.16
C GLY A 33 4.04 -0.70 10.36
N CYS A 34 2.73 -0.86 10.36
CA CYS A 34 1.83 -0.49 11.45
C CYS A 34 1.22 -1.68 12.21
N CYS A 35 1.59 -2.93 11.90
CA CYS A 35 1.19 -4.07 12.71
C CYS A 35 2.18 -4.29 13.86
N LYS A 36 1.96 -3.60 14.99
CA LYS A 36 2.45 -4.06 16.29
C LYS A 36 1.63 -5.29 16.69
N CYS A 37 1.98 -6.46 16.15
CA CYS A 37 1.50 -7.70 16.71
C CYS A 37 2.23 -7.92 18.03
N LEU A 38 1.45 -7.84 19.11
CA LEU A 38 1.86 -8.21 20.46
C LEU A 38 2.41 -9.64 20.48
N TRP A 39 3.70 -9.75 20.71
CA TRP A 39 4.25 -10.93 21.36
C TRP A 39 4.42 -10.59 22.83
N ASN A 40 3.47 -11.09 23.61
CA ASN A 40 3.57 -11.12 25.06
C ASN A 40 3.59 -12.59 25.46
N GLU A 41 4.71 -13.07 25.93
CA GLU A 41 4.76 -14.19 26.88
C GLU A 41 5.99 -14.10 27.77
N ASP A 42 5.67 -13.88 29.00
CA ASP A 42 6.31 -14.29 30.25
C ASP A 42 7.84 -14.53 30.26
N ARG A 43 8.51 -13.65 30.95
CA ARG A 43 9.49 -14.08 31.95
C ARG A 43 9.51 -13.13 33.15
N ARG A 44 9.00 -13.65 34.25
CA ARG A 44 9.08 -13.09 35.59
C ARG A 44 10.52 -13.02 36.08
N GLU A 45 10.74 -11.93 36.85
CA GLU A 45 11.66 -11.75 37.95
C GLU A 45 13.19 -11.75 37.70
N ARG A 46 13.77 -10.56 37.75
CA ARG A 46 14.72 -10.28 38.86
C ARG A 46 14.92 -8.78 39.02
N SER A 47 14.62 -8.32 40.24
CA SER A 47 14.94 -7.00 40.78
C SER A 47 16.47 -6.79 40.82
N GLU A 48 16.91 -5.63 40.29
CA GLU A 48 17.99 -4.89 40.96
C GLU A 48 17.98 -3.43 40.50
N ARG A 49 18.00 -2.55 41.50
CA ARG A 49 18.05 -1.10 41.37
C ARG A 49 19.30 -0.67 40.61
N GLN A 50 19.11 0.14 39.59
CA GLN A 50 20.14 1.06 39.14
C GLN A 50 19.55 2.40 38.74
N THR A 51 20.07 3.38 39.41
CA THR A 51 19.97 4.84 39.34
C THR A 51 19.56 5.42 38.00
N CYS A 52 18.55 6.29 38.06
CA CYS A 52 18.10 7.16 36.98
C CYS A 52 19.24 8.02 36.45
N LYS A 53 19.73 7.72 35.22
CA LYS A 53 20.24 8.74 34.32
C LYS A 53 19.11 9.16 33.43
N MET A 54 18.78 10.41 33.56
CA MET A 54 17.82 11.12 32.75
C MET A 54 18.47 11.35 31.38
N ASP A 55 18.40 10.34 30.50
CA ASP A 55 18.68 10.51 29.10
C ASP A 55 17.40 11.08 28.47
N SER A 56 17.60 12.23 27.85
CA SER A 56 16.60 12.98 27.11
C SER A 56 15.87 12.04 26.15
N ILE A 57 14.62 11.74 26.46
CA ILE A 57 13.68 11.19 25.51
C ILE A 57 13.47 12.32 24.50
N GLU A 58 14.17 12.27 23.36
CA GLU A 58 13.72 12.98 22.17
C GLU A 58 12.35 12.37 21.83
N ALA A 59 11.31 13.04 22.31
CA ALA A 59 10.00 12.88 21.77
C ALA A 59 10.13 13.20 20.28
N THR A 60 10.00 12.19 19.43
CA THR A 60 9.65 12.38 18.03
C THR A 60 8.32 13.13 18.06
N GLU A 61 8.39 14.46 18.01
CA GLU A 61 7.24 15.29 17.70
C GLU A 61 6.67 14.73 16.40
N GLU A 62 5.47 14.20 16.46
CA GLU A 62 4.68 13.94 15.26
C GLU A 62 4.54 15.29 14.57
N GLN A 63 5.35 15.51 13.55
CA GLN A 63 5.38 16.76 12.81
C GLN A 63 4.10 16.84 12.00
N HIS A 64 3.08 17.41 12.61
CA HIS A 64 1.87 17.75 11.89
C HIS A 64 2.17 18.88 10.90
N PRO A 65 1.68 18.81 9.66
CA PRO A 65 1.96 19.83 8.66
C PRO A 65 1.46 21.20 9.13
N THR A 66 2.24 22.23 8.85
CA THR A 66 1.86 23.61 9.11
C THR A 66 0.78 24.09 8.15
N LEU A 67 0.10 25.20 8.46
CA LEU A 67 -0.87 25.80 7.55
C LEU A 67 -0.24 26.18 6.21
N ASP A 68 0.97 26.74 6.23
CA ASP A 68 1.68 27.16 5.02
C ASP A 68 2.04 25.98 4.13
N GLU A 69 2.44 24.84 4.70
CA GLU A 69 2.66 23.62 3.95
C GLU A 69 1.39 23.10 3.30
N VAL A 70 0.27 23.05 4.05
CA VAL A 70 -1.02 22.62 3.50
C VAL A 70 -1.48 23.55 2.37
N ILE A 71 -1.26 24.86 2.49
CA ILE A 71 -1.53 25.82 1.41
C ILE A 71 -0.58 25.61 0.23
N ALA A 72 0.70 25.32 0.47
CA ALA A 72 1.67 25.06 -0.59
C ALA A 72 1.31 23.81 -1.41
N TRP A 73 0.75 22.78 -0.77
CA TRP A 73 0.27 21.58 -1.49
C TRP A 73 -0.80 21.93 -2.53
N SER A 74 -1.70 22.88 -2.25
CA SER A 74 -2.72 23.28 -3.24
C SER A 74 -2.14 23.93 -4.50
N ARG A 75 -0.92 24.43 -4.41
CA ARG A 75 -0.25 25.11 -5.53
C ARG A 75 0.62 24.16 -6.35
N SER A 76 1.04 23.04 -5.76
CA SER A 76 1.95 22.11 -6.41
C SER A 76 1.75 20.68 -5.92
N PHE A 77 1.29 19.81 -6.84
CA PHE A 77 1.21 18.38 -6.61
C PHE A 77 2.58 17.77 -6.23
N GLU A 78 3.65 18.25 -6.87
CA GLU A 78 5.00 17.80 -6.58
C GLU A 78 5.40 18.11 -5.12
N MET A 79 5.08 19.31 -4.60
CA MET A 79 5.35 19.63 -3.20
C MET A 79 4.61 18.72 -2.25
N MET A 80 3.34 18.42 -2.53
CA MET A 80 2.56 17.47 -1.74
C MET A 80 3.18 16.07 -1.77
N MET A 81 3.58 15.59 -2.95
CA MET A 81 4.18 14.26 -3.12
C MET A 81 5.58 14.13 -2.49
N ARG A 82 6.30 15.22 -2.29
CA ARG A 82 7.57 15.24 -1.55
C ARG A 82 7.40 15.17 -0.04
N SER A 83 6.31 15.73 0.50
CA SER A 83 6.01 15.68 1.94
C SER A 83 5.47 14.29 2.33
N PRO A 84 6.02 13.63 3.35
CA PRO A 84 5.43 12.42 3.92
C PRO A 84 3.97 12.64 4.35
N GLU A 85 3.71 13.73 5.08
CA GLU A 85 2.38 14.10 5.58
C GLU A 85 1.43 14.40 4.42
N GLY A 86 1.92 15.05 3.37
CA GLY A 86 1.15 15.29 2.14
C GLY A 86 0.71 14.00 1.48
N ARG A 87 1.61 13.02 1.39
CA ARG A 87 1.26 11.68 0.86
C ARG A 87 0.26 10.94 1.74
N ASP A 88 0.37 11.04 3.07
CA ASP A 88 -0.53 10.36 4.00
C ASP A 88 -1.96 10.92 3.89
N VAL A 89 -2.12 12.23 3.87
CA VAL A 89 -3.42 12.88 3.67
C VAL A 89 -4.00 12.58 2.29
N PHE A 90 -3.17 12.61 1.25
CA PHE A 90 -3.61 12.27 -0.11
C PHE A 90 -4.00 10.79 -0.23
N ARG A 91 -3.30 9.90 0.47
CA ARG A 91 -3.64 8.48 0.55
C ARG A 91 -5.00 8.25 1.20
N GLU A 92 -5.32 8.97 2.28
CA GLU A 92 -6.62 8.90 2.93
C GLU A 92 -7.75 9.26 1.95
N PHE A 93 -7.57 10.34 1.19
CA PHE A 93 -8.50 10.72 0.13
C PHE A 93 -8.62 9.63 -0.95
N LEU A 94 -7.49 9.13 -1.50
CA LEU A 94 -7.50 8.08 -2.52
C LEU A 94 -8.16 6.79 -2.02
N ARG A 95 -8.00 6.46 -0.73
CA ARG A 95 -8.68 5.31 -0.12
C ARG A 95 -10.19 5.49 -0.13
N SER A 96 -10.69 6.71 0.12
CA SER A 96 -12.12 7.00 0.03
C SER A 96 -12.69 6.87 -1.39
N GLU A 97 -11.82 6.99 -2.40
CA GLU A 97 -12.16 6.81 -3.82
C GLU A 97 -11.78 5.42 -4.37
N TYR A 98 -11.36 4.47 -3.53
CA TYR A 98 -10.92 3.13 -3.93
C TYR A 98 -9.81 3.15 -4.99
N SER A 99 -8.85 4.07 -4.86
CA SER A 99 -7.76 4.27 -5.82
C SER A 99 -6.38 4.46 -5.14
N GLU A 100 -6.22 4.01 -3.89
CA GLU A 100 -4.96 4.16 -3.14
C GLU A 100 -3.80 3.37 -3.76
N GLU A 101 -4.07 2.34 -4.57
CA GLU A 101 -3.07 1.54 -5.27
C GLU A 101 -2.16 2.39 -6.15
N ASN A 102 -2.67 3.48 -6.74
CA ASN A 102 -1.87 4.37 -7.58
C ASN A 102 -0.72 5.03 -6.80
N LEU A 103 -1.01 5.54 -5.61
CA LEU A 103 0.00 6.13 -4.74
C LEU A 103 0.95 5.08 -4.18
N MET A 104 0.42 3.92 -3.77
CA MET A 104 1.23 2.83 -3.24
C MET A 104 2.22 2.29 -4.28
N PHE A 105 1.78 2.12 -5.52
CA PHE A 105 2.65 1.77 -6.64
C PHE A 105 3.75 2.81 -6.86
N TRP A 106 3.38 4.10 -6.91
CA TRP A 106 4.34 5.19 -7.08
C TRP A 106 5.42 5.19 -5.99
N MET A 107 5.01 5.01 -4.73
CA MET A 107 5.93 4.92 -3.58
C MET A 107 6.83 3.68 -3.65
N ALA A 108 6.30 2.52 -4.03
CA ALA A 108 7.08 1.30 -4.18
C ALA A 108 8.17 1.45 -5.27
N CYS A 109 7.87 2.15 -6.37
CA CYS A 109 8.87 2.49 -7.39
C CYS A 109 9.96 3.43 -6.85
N GLU A 110 9.61 4.42 -6.02
CA GLU A 110 10.60 5.30 -5.37
C GLU A 110 11.54 4.53 -4.42
N GLU A 111 11.02 3.54 -3.69
CA GLU A 111 11.84 2.69 -2.83
C GLU A 111 12.73 1.72 -3.64
N LEU A 112 12.25 1.23 -4.77
CA LEU A 112 13.06 0.40 -5.67
C LEU A 112 14.26 1.17 -6.24
N LYS A 113 14.06 2.45 -6.61
CA LYS A 113 15.13 3.31 -7.14
C LYS A 113 16.28 3.55 -6.15
N LYS A 114 15.99 3.51 -4.85
CA LYS A 114 17.00 3.70 -3.79
C LYS A 114 17.81 2.43 -3.53
N GLU A 115 17.35 1.29 -4.03
CA GLU A 115 18.00 0.00 -3.76
C GLU A 115 19.27 -0.14 -4.59
N THR A 116 20.32 -0.63 -3.96
CA THR A 116 21.64 -0.84 -4.60
C THR A 116 22.05 -2.31 -4.67
N ASN A 117 21.41 -3.16 -3.88
CA ASN A 117 21.68 -4.59 -3.86
C ASN A 117 20.89 -5.30 -4.97
N SER A 118 21.60 -5.99 -5.86
CA SER A 118 21.00 -6.66 -7.04
C SER A 118 19.93 -7.70 -6.64
N SER A 119 20.16 -8.49 -5.60
CA SER A 119 19.18 -9.49 -5.14
C SER A 119 17.91 -8.83 -4.57
N ALA A 120 18.08 -7.72 -3.85
CA ALA A 120 16.96 -6.95 -3.31
C ALA A 120 16.19 -6.22 -4.42
N ILE A 121 16.89 -5.75 -5.47
CA ILE A 121 16.24 -5.18 -6.67
C ILE A 121 15.37 -6.23 -7.36
N ASP A 122 15.89 -7.44 -7.58
CA ASP A 122 15.15 -8.54 -8.20
C ASP A 122 13.88 -8.90 -7.40
N GLU A 123 14.01 -9.06 -6.09
CA GLU A 123 12.89 -9.37 -5.20
C GLU A 123 11.84 -8.26 -5.19
N LYS A 124 12.25 -7.01 -4.95
CA LYS A 124 11.32 -5.86 -4.91
C LYS A 124 10.64 -5.63 -6.25
N ALA A 125 11.36 -5.79 -7.36
CA ALA A 125 10.77 -5.64 -8.69
C ALA A 125 9.68 -6.67 -8.94
N ARG A 126 9.87 -7.94 -8.53
CA ARG A 126 8.86 -8.98 -8.65
C ARG A 126 7.63 -8.71 -7.77
N ILE A 127 7.84 -8.25 -6.55
CA ILE A 127 6.74 -7.87 -5.64
C ILE A 127 5.91 -6.72 -6.26
N ILE A 128 6.56 -5.68 -6.80
CA ILE A 128 5.86 -4.58 -7.46
C ILE A 128 5.05 -5.09 -8.67
N TYR A 129 5.62 -6.00 -9.45
CA TYR A 129 4.92 -6.59 -10.57
C TYR A 129 3.67 -7.36 -10.12
N GLU A 130 3.81 -8.25 -9.15
CA GLU A 130 2.72 -9.09 -8.66
C GLU A 130 1.61 -8.27 -8.01
N ASP A 131 1.98 -7.24 -7.25
CA ASP A 131 1.01 -6.42 -6.52
C ASP A 131 0.30 -5.38 -7.39
N TYR A 132 0.95 -4.82 -8.43
CA TYR A 132 0.41 -3.65 -9.12
C TYR A 132 0.34 -3.77 -10.64
N VAL A 133 1.13 -4.63 -11.28
CA VAL A 133 1.23 -4.69 -12.75
C VAL A 133 0.54 -5.93 -13.33
N SER A 134 0.57 -7.03 -12.61
CA SER A 134 -0.09 -8.28 -13.02
C SER A 134 -1.61 -8.07 -13.19
N ILE A 135 -2.15 -8.56 -14.31
CA ILE A 135 -3.61 -8.55 -14.57
C ILE A 135 -4.42 -9.40 -13.57
N LEU A 136 -3.75 -10.21 -12.77
CA LEU A 136 -4.36 -11.02 -11.72
C LEU A 136 -4.37 -10.32 -10.36
N SER A 137 -3.71 -9.17 -10.25
CA SER A 137 -3.64 -8.43 -8.99
C SER A 137 -4.96 -7.71 -8.69
N PRO A 138 -5.47 -7.81 -7.45
CA PRO A 138 -6.62 -6.99 -7.02
C PRO A 138 -6.26 -5.50 -6.85
N LYS A 139 -4.97 -5.15 -6.92
CA LYS A 139 -4.44 -3.78 -6.81
C LYS A 139 -3.83 -3.32 -8.14
N GLU A 140 -4.27 -3.90 -9.25
CA GLU A 140 -3.75 -3.54 -10.57
C GLU A 140 -3.93 -2.05 -10.86
N VAL A 141 -2.82 -1.36 -11.22
CA VAL A 141 -2.86 0.02 -11.67
C VAL A 141 -3.10 0.11 -13.18
N SER A 142 -3.76 1.18 -13.64
CA SER A 142 -4.10 1.39 -15.03
C SER A 142 -2.87 1.81 -15.84
N LEU A 143 -2.27 0.88 -16.55
CA LEU A 143 -1.10 1.11 -17.42
C LEU A 143 -1.42 0.90 -18.89
N ASP A 144 -0.75 1.67 -19.74
CA ASP A 144 -0.74 1.41 -21.17
C ASP A 144 -0.20 0.01 -21.48
N SER A 145 -0.79 -0.66 -22.47
CA SER A 145 -0.41 -2.04 -22.84
C SER A 145 1.05 -2.16 -23.29
N ARG A 146 1.59 -1.12 -23.95
CA ARG A 146 2.99 -1.10 -24.38
C ARG A 146 3.94 -1.02 -23.18
N VAL A 147 3.59 -0.18 -22.20
CA VAL A 147 4.40 -0.05 -20.97
C VAL A 147 4.39 -1.36 -20.20
N ARG A 148 3.23 -2.01 -20.08
CA ARG A 148 3.11 -3.32 -19.45
C ARG A 148 3.97 -4.38 -20.18
N GLU A 149 4.00 -4.37 -21.50
CA GLU A 149 4.82 -5.30 -22.29
C GLU A 149 6.32 -5.07 -22.05
N VAL A 150 6.78 -3.82 -22.00
CA VAL A 150 8.18 -3.47 -21.68
C VAL A 150 8.55 -3.97 -20.29
N ILE A 151 7.67 -3.78 -19.29
CA ILE A 151 7.89 -4.29 -17.94
C ILE A 151 8.00 -5.83 -17.95
N ASN A 152 7.12 -6.54 -18.68
CA ASN A 152 7.15 -8.00 -18.77
C ASN A 152 8.50 -8.50 -19.33
N GLN A 153 9.05 -7.80 -20.33
CA GLN A 153 10.36 -8.14 -20.89
C GLN A 153 11.48 -7.85 -19.88
N SER A 154 11.39 -6.76 -19.14
CA SER A 154 12.41 -6.32 -18.17
C SER A 154 12.47 -7.22 -16.92
N LEU A 155 11.45 -8.04 -16.65
CA LEU A 155 11.46 -9.00 -15.54
C LEU A 155 12.50 -10.11 -15.67
N ALA A 156 13.06 -10.31 -16.87
CA ALA A 156 14.15 -11.27 -17.06
C ALA A 156 15.46 -10.77 -16.43
N GLU A 157 15.67 -9.45 -16.40
CA GLU A 157 16.82 -8.77 -15.82
C GLU A 157 16.36 -7.46 -15.14
N PRO A 158 15.81 -7.54 -13.92
CA PRO A 158 15.25 -6.39 -13.24
C PRO A 158 16.29 -5.31 -12.93
N SER A 159 15.86 -4.05 -13.02
CA SER A 159 16.65 -2.89 -12.64
C SER A 159 15.87 -1.94 -11.75
N GLY A 160 16.56 -1.09 -10.98
CA GLY A 160 15.93 -0.09 -10.12
C GLY A 160 15.05 0.91 -10.87
N THR A 161 15.24 1.05 -12.18
CA THR A 161 14.56 2.03 -13.04
C THR A 161 13.53 1.43 -14.01
N MET A 162 13.30 0.10 -13.95
CA MET A 162 12.45 -0.60 -14.91
C MET A 162 10.98 -0.12 -14.93
N TYR A 163 10.53 0.54 -13.89
CA TYR A 163 9.16 1.06 -13.73
C TYR A 163 9.02 2.55 -14.01
N GLU A 164 10.06 3.27 -14.44
CA GLU A 164 10.03 4.74 -14.55
C GLU A 164 8.90 5.25 -15.46
N GLU A 165 8.68 4.63 -16.60
CA GLU A 165 7.62 5.03 -17.52
C GLU A 165 6.23 4.76 -16.93
N ALA A 166 6.04 3.61 -16.31
CA ALA A 166 4.80 3.26 -15.63
C ALA A 166 4.55 4.22 -14.45
N GLN A 167 5.57 4.51 -13.67
CA GLN A 167 5.50 5.44 -12.55
C GLN A 167 5.11 6.86 -13.02
N LEU A 168 5.66 7.31 -14.14
CA LEU A 168 5.31 8.60 -14.74
C LEU A 168 3.85 8.63 -15.23
N GLN A 169 3.34 7.54 -15.80
CA GLN A 169 1.94 7.44 -16.22
C GLN A 169 1.01 7.56 -15.01
N ILE A 170 1.28 6.83 -13.94
CA ILE A 170 0.47 6.87 -12.72
C ILE A 170 0.59 8.21 -12.00
N TYR A 171 1.77 8.81 -11.93
CA TYR A 171 1.95 10.17 -11.43
C TYR A 171 1.11 11.18 -12.20
N THR A 172 1.13 11.09 -13.53
CA THR A 172 0.36 11.97 -14.42
C THR A 172 -1.15 11.77 -14.23
N LEU A 173 -1.59 10.53 -14.06
CA LEU A 173 -3.00 10.21 -13.76
C LEU A 173 -3.43 10.86 -12.45
N MET A 174 -2.69 10.64 -11.37
CA MET A 174 -2.98 11.25 -10.06
C MET A 174 -2.98 12.77 -10.12
N HIS A 175 -2.01 13.37 -10.81
CA HIS A 175 -1.89 14.83 -10.92
C HIS A 175 -3.06 15.46 -11.69
N ARG A 176 -3.47 14.85 -12.81
CA ARG A 176 -4.50 15.42 -13.68
C ARG A 176 -5.92 15.14 -13.23
N ASP A 177 -6.14 14.02 -12.57
CA ASP A 177 -7.47 13.56 -12.19
C ASP A 177 -7.69 13.57 -10.66
N SER A 178 -6.94 12.82 -9.89
CA SER A 178 -7.17 12.68 -8.44
C SER A 178 -6.87 13.95 -7.65
N PHE A 179 -5.80 14.66 -7.99
CA PHE A 179 -5.36 15.84 -7.23
C PHE A 179 -6.37 17.00 -7.29
N PRO A 180 -6.98 17.40 -8.42
CA PRO A 180 -8.03 18.42 -8.42
C PRO A 180 -9.25 18.04 -7.58
N ARG A 181 -9.63 16.76 -7.57
CA ARG A 181 -10.73 16.27 -6.71
C ARG A 181 -10.33 16.29 -5.23
N PHE A 182 -9.09 15.93 -4.89
CA PHE A 182 -8.57 16.06 -3.54
C PHE A 182 -8.70 17.48 -3.01
N LEU A 183 -8.28 18.50 -3.76
CA LEU A 183 -8.38 19.89 -3.35
C LEU A 183 -9.82 20.35 -3.13
N SER A 184 -10.78 19.72 -3.78
CA SER A 184 -12.21 20.00 -3.63
C SER A 184 -12.90 19.11 -2.58
N SER A 185 -12.18 18.16 -1.98
CA SER A 185 -12.71 17.18 -1.02
C SER A 185 -12.92 17.77 0.38
N SER A 186 -13.71 17.07 1.21
CA SER A 186 -13.81 17.36 2.63
C SER A 186 -12.48 17.13 3.35
N VAL A 187 -11.73 16.08 2.97
CA VAL A 187 -10.43 15.74 3.57
C VAL A 187 -9.49 16.94 3.56
N TYR A 188 -9.29 17.57 2.40
CA TYR A 188 -8.42 18.75 2.30
C TYR A 188 -9.01 19.98 3.02
N ARG A 189 -10.33 20.25 2.89
CA ARG A 189 -10.98 21.39 3.53
C ARG A 189 -10.93 21.30 5.05
N ASP A 190 -11.19 20.13 5.61
CA ASP A 190 -11.20 19.92 7.06
C ASP A 190 -9.78 20.05 7.63
N LEU A 191 -8.77 19.55 6.93
CA LEU A 191 -7.38 19.75 7.27
C LEU A 191 -7.02 21.25 7.28
N LEU A 192 -7.37 21.98 6.22
CA LEU A 192 -7.10 23.42 6.11
C LEU A 192 -7.77 24.23 7.23
N ASN A 193 -9.02 23.89 7.56
CA ASN A 193 -9.77 24.54 8.63
C ASN A 193 -9.18 24.23 10.02
N SER A 194 -8.80 23.00 10.29
CA SER A 194 -8.18 22.62 11.56
C SER A 194 -6.88 23.39 11.81
N LYS A 195 -6.07 23.61 10.77
CA LYS A 195 -4.81 24.35 10.88
C LYS A 195 -5.02 25.87 11.06
N ARG A 196 -6.11 26.43 10.55
CA ARG A 196 -6.47 27.86 10.78
C ARG A 196 -6.89 28.10 12.21
N VAL A 197 -7.71 27.22 12.78
CA VAL A 197 -8.18 27.37 14.19
C VAL A 197 -7.02 27.30 15.18
N CYS A 198 -5.98 26.52 14.92
CA CYS A 198 -4.80 26.45 15.79
C CYS A 198 -3.93 27.71 15.80
N LEU A 199 -4.13 28.64 14.85
CA LEU A 199 -3.37 29.90 14.81
C LEU A 199 -4.08 31.05 15.55
N ASP A 200 -5.39 30.92 15.80
CA ASP A 200 -6.22 31.94 16.45
C ASP A 200 -6.34 31.73 17.99
N THR A 201 -5.66 30.71 18.52
CA THR A 201 -5.59 30.36 19.94
C THR A 201 -4.20 30.54 20.52
#